data_e1f10e7ea43285a84e49e13215aef3f0
#
_entry.id   e1f10e7ea43285a84e49e13215aef3f0
#
_cell.length_a   1.000
_cell.length_b   1.000
_cell.length_c   1.000
_cell.angle_alpha   90.00
_cell.angle_beta   90.00
_cell.angle_gamma   90.00
#
_symmetry.space_group_name_H-M   'P 1'
#
loop_
_entity.id
_entity.type
_entity.pdbx_description
1 polymer ?
#
loop_
_entity_poly.entity_id
_entity_poly.type
_entity_poly.pdbx_seq_one_letter_code
_entity_poly.pdbx_strand_id
1 'polypeptide(L)' 'MTNTTLLVLLALAIAAAVAWRWTANGPSRAETQLVRLCRGNAEQAERLLNAELTRSPGISRSEAASRAIGRYERDNR' A
#
# COMPACT_ATOMS: atom_id res chain seq x y z
N MET A 1 -11.07 -38.89 -2.00
CA MET A 1 -9.67 -38.52 -2.26
C MET A 1 -9.51 -37.27 -3.11
N THR A 2 -10.26 -37.15 -4.20
CA THR A 2 -10.19 -36.01 -5.11
C THR A 2 -10.57 -34.68 -4.45
N ASN A 3 -11.52 -34.68 -3.53
CA ASN A 3 -12.01 -33.45 -2.89
C ASN A 3 -10.99 -32.85 -1.93
N THR A 4 -10.25 -33.68 -1.21
CA THR A 4 -9.21 -33.23 -0.28
C THR A 4 -8.02 -32.63 -1.03
N THR A 5 -7.63 -33.28 -2.15
CA THR A 5 -6.57 -32.79 -3.01
C THR A 5 -6.94 -31.44 -3.64
N LEU A 6 -8.19 -31.29 -4.11
CA LEU A 6 -8.71 -30.05 -4.66
C LEU A 6 -8.71 -28.93 -3.61
N LEU A 7 -9.12 -29.22 -2.39
CA LEU A 7 -9.13 -28.26 -1.29
C LEU A 7 -7.73 -27.78 -0.94
N VAL A 8 -6.76 -28.70 -0.90
CA VAL A 8 -5.36 -28.37 -0.62
C VAL A 8 -4.78 -27.50 -1.75
N LEU A 9 -5.04 -27.86 -3.00
CA LEU A 9 -4.59 -27.09 -4.15
C LEU A 9 -5.22 -25.68 -4.16
N LEU A 10 -6.50 -25.58 -3.83
CA LEU A 10 -7.19 -24.31 -3.75
C LEU A 10 -6.61 -23.43 -2.63
N ALA A 11 -6.35 -24.04 -1.46
CA ALA A 11 -5.75 -23.32 -0.34
C ALA A 11 -4.35 -22.83 -0.68
N LEU A 12 -3.54 -23.65 -1.37
CA LEU A 12 -2.21 -23.23 -1.83
C LEU A 12 -2.28 -22.11 -2.86
N ALA A 13 -3.24 -22.17 -3.78
CA ALA A 13 -3.43 -21.12 -4.79
C ALA A 13 -3.81 -19.80 -4.13
N ILE A 14 -4.71 -19.83 -3.16
CA ILE A 14 -5.12 -18.64 -2.40
C ILE A 14 -3.94 -18.08 -1.61
N ALA A 15 -3.19 -18.94 -0.93
CA ALA A 15 -2.02 -18.51 -0.17
C ALA A 15 -0.95 -17.90 -1.08
N ALA A 16 -0.73 -18.47 -2.25
CA ALA A 16 0.21 -17.94 -3.24
C ALA A 16 -0.26 -16.57 -3.77
N ALA A 17 -1.55 -16.43 -4.04
CA ALA A 17 -2.12 -15.17 -4.51
C ALA A 17 -2.02 -14.07 -3.44
N VAL A 18 -2.27 -14.40 -2.18
CA VAL A 18 -2.13 -13.47 -1.06
C VAL A 18 -0.66 -13.07 -0.88
N ALA A 19 0.25 -14.06 -0.89
CA ALA A 19 1.69 -13.79 -0.78
C ALA A 19 2.18 -12.93 -1.94
N TRP A 20 1.70 -13.20 -3.15
CA TRP A 20 2.02 -12.41 -4.34
C TRP A 20 1.58 -10.95 -4.16
N ARG A 21 0.35 -10.74 -3.66
CA ARG A 21 -0.15 -9.40 -3.38
C ARG A 21 0.70 -8.68 -2.35
N TRP A 22 1.10 -9.39 -1.29
CA TRP A 22 1.92 -8.80 -0.24
C TRP A 22 3.33 -8.45 -0.72
N THR A 23 3.94 -9.27 -1.58
CA THR A 23 5.26 -9.00 -2.14
C THR A 23 5.23 -8.03 -3.30
N ALA A 24 4.21 -8.13 -4.19
CA ALA A 24 4.05 -7.22 -5.32
C ALA A 24 3.61 -5.83 -4.88
N ASN A 25 2.92 -5.72 -3.72
CA ASN A 25 2.49 -4.47 -3.13
C ASN A 25 3.48 -3.97 -2.07
N GLY A 26 4.77 -4.23 -2.25
CA GLY A 26 5.81 -3.54 -1.52
C GLY A 26 5.60 -2.03 -1.67
N PRO A 27 6.31 -1.18 -0.92
CA PRO A 27 6.09 0.26 -0.99
C PRO A 27 6.16 0.73 -2.45
N SER A 28 5.09 1.35 -2.93
CA SER A 28 5.03 1.89 -4.27
C SER A 28 6.03 3.03 -4.42
N ARG A 29 6.29 3.44 -5.66
CA ARG A 29 7.15 4.61 -5.92
C ARG A 29 6.64 5.83 -5.18
N ALA A 30 5.33 6.02 -5.14
CA ALA A 30 4.71 7.14 -4.46
C ALA A 30 4.95 7.08 -2.95
N GLU A 31 4.80 5.90 -2.33
CA GLU A 31 5.08 5.73 -0.91
C GLU A 31 6.56 5.99 -0.59
N THR A 32 7.46 5.46 -1.39
CA THR A 32 8.91 5.67 -1.24
C THR A 32 9.25 7.15 -1.39
N GLN A 33 8.66 7.82 -2.36
CA GLN A 33 8.87 9.25 -2.58
C GLN A 33 8.34 10.07 -1.41
N LEU A 34 7.19 9.70 -0.86
CA LEU A 34 6.62 10.37 0.31
C LEU A 34 7.55 10.26 1.52
N VAL A 35 8.14 9.08 1.76
CA VAL A 35 9.11 8.88 2.83
C VAL A 35 10.34 9.77 2.62
N ARG A 36 10.81 9.89 1.39
CA ARG A 36 11.95 10.76 1.05
C ARG A 36 11.62 12.23 1.31
N LEU A 37 10.42 12.67 0.95
CA LEU A 37 9.97 14.05 1.22
C LEU A 37 9.92 14.33 2.71
N CYS A 38 9.58 13.32 3.52
CA CYS A 38 9.56 13.42 4.98
C CYS A 38 10.94 13.20 5.60
N ARG A 39 12.00 13.26 4.78
CA ARG A 39 13.41 13.11 5.19
C ARG A 39 13.71 11.77 5.86
N GLY A 40 13.06 10.71 5.38
CA GLY A 40 13.22 9.36 5.92
C GLY A 40 12.37 9.08 7.15
N ASN A 41 11.52 10.00 7.58
CA ASN A 41 10.61 9.77 8.70
C ASN A 41 9.39 8.98 8.24
N ALA A 42 9.46 7.66 8.37
CA ALA A 42 8.41 6.75 7.94
C ALA A 42 7.10 6.97 8.73
N GLU A 43 7.18 7.34 10.00
CA GLU A 43 6.00 7.61 10.82
C GLU A 43 5.20 8.80 10.29
N GLN A 44 5.89 9.87 9.95
CA GLN A 44 5.25 11.06 9.38
C GLN A 44 4.61 10.73 8.03
N ALA A 45 5.32 9.98 7.18
CA ALA A 45 4.80 9.54 5.89
C ALA A 45 3.53 8.71 6.07
N GLU A 46 3.53 7.79 7.03
CA GLU A 46 2.37 6.95 7.33
C GLU A 46 1.18 7.77 7.83
N ARG A 47 1.42 8.78 8.66
CA ARG A 47 0.37 9.69 9.12
C ARG A 47 -0.28 10.46 7.96
N LEU A 48 0.53 10.96 7.05
CA LEU A 48 0.03 11.68 5.87
C LEU A 48 -0.76 10.75 4.97
N LEU A 49 -0.27 9.51 4.78
CA LEU A 49 -0.95 8.49 4.00
C LEU A 49 -2.31 8.15 4.62
N ASN A 50 -2.34 7.88 5.92
CA ASN A 50 -3.57 7.54 6.64
C ASN A 50 -4.58 8.68 6.62
N ALA A 51 -4.14 9.92 6.68
CA ALA A 51 -5.01 11.08 6.56
C ALA A 51 -5.73 11.10 5.21
N GLU A 52 -5.00 10.80 4.13
CA GLU A 52 -5.61 10.73 2.79
C GLU A 52 -6.57 9.55 2.66
N LEU A 53 -6.22 8.40 3.23
CA LEU A 53 -7.10 7.22 3.24
C LEU A 53 -8.39 7.49 4.03
N THR A 54 -8.30 8.24 5.13
CA THR A 54 -9.46 8.62 5.93
C THR A 54 -10.39 9.56 5.17
N ARG A 55 -9.82 10.48 4.40
CA ARG A 55 -10.61 11.41 3.57
C ARG A 55 -11.26 10.72 2.39
N SER A 56 -10.58 9.73 1.82
CA SER A 56 -11.06 9.03 0.62
C SER A 56 -10.88 7.53 0.80
N PRO A 57 -11.79 6.85 1.52
CA PRO A 57 -11.60 5.44 1.89
C PRO A 57 -11.54 4.47 0.71
N GLY A 58 -11.97 4.89 -0.48
CA GLY A 58 -11.99 4.02 -1.66
C GLY A 58 -10.71 4.01 -2.48
N ILE A 59 -9.71 4.81 -2.13
CA ILE A 59 -8.49 4.91 -2.92
C ILE A 59 -7.43 3.91 -2.48
N SER A 60 -6.48 3.60 -3.37
CA SER A 60 -5.35 2.74 -3.05
C SER A 60 -4.31 3.49 -2.22
N ARG A 61 -3.41 2.75 -1.57
CA ARG A 61 -2.30 3.35 -0.84
C ARG A 61 -1.40 4.17 -1.77
N SER A 62 -1.17 3.69 -2.99
CA SER A 62 -0.37 4.40 -3.98
C SER A 62 -1.00 5.75 -4.34
N GLU A 63 -2.30 5.78 -4.56
CA GLU A 63 -3.03 7.02 -4.86
C GLU A 63 -3.04 7.95 -3.65
N ALA A 64 -3.23 7.40 -2.45
CA ALA A 64 -3.16 8.17 -1.21
C ALA A 64 -1.79 8.82 -1.05
N ALA A 65 -0.71 8.10 -1.32
CA ALA A 65 0.64 8.62 -1.26
C ALA A 65 0.85 9.74 -2.28
N SER A 66 0.36 9.59 -3.50
CA SER A 66 0.45 10.63 -4.53
C SER A 66 -0.28 11.90 -4.12
N ARG A 67 -1.47 11.78 -3.53
CA ARG A 67 -2.23 12.92 -3.03
C ARG A 67 -1.52 13.59 -1.86
N ALA A 68 -0.95 12.81 -0.95
CA ALA A 68 -0.18 13.33 0.19
C ALA A 68 1.04 14.12 -0.30
N ILE A 69 1.75 13.61 -1.30
CA ILE A 69 2.89 14.30 -1.91
C ILE A 69 2.45 15.65 -2.49
N GLY A 70 1.37 15.67 -3.27
CA GLY A 70 0.86 16.90 -3.86
C GLY A 70 0.47 17.93 -2.81
N ARG A 71 -0.15 17.48 -1.73
CA ARG A 71 -0.54 18.35 -0.61
C ARG A 71 0.68 18.89 0.13
N TYR A 72 1.65 18.02 0.39
CA TYR A 72 2.90 18.41 1.05
C TYR A 72 3.65 19.46 0.24
N GLU A 73 3.76 19.26 -1.07
CA GLU A 73 4.42 20.23 -1.95
C GLU A 73 3.72 21.57 -1.98
N ARG A 74 2.40 21.59 -1.96
CA ARG A 74 1.62 22.83 -1.90
C ARG A 74 1.81 23.58 -0.58
N ASP A 75 1.83 22.84 0.52
CA ASP A 75 1.97 23.43 1.85
C ASP A 75 3.37 23.99 2.10
N ASN A 76 4.38 23.49 1.36
CA ASN A 76 5.77 23.91 1.52
C ASN A 76 6.26 24.89 0.44
N ARG A 77 5.35 25.43 -0.33
CA ARG A 77 5.68 26.50 -1.28
C ARG A 77 5.65 27.91 -0.63
#